data_0127c3bc65daa6d945ee4f06708d7b29
#
_entry.id   0127c3bc65daa6d945ee4f06708d7b29
#
_cell.length_a   1.000
_cell.length_b   1.000
_cell.length_c   1.000
_cell.angle_alpha   90.00
_cell.angle_beta   90.00
_cell.angle_gamma   90.00
#
_symmetry.space_group_name_H-M   'P 1'
#
loop_
_entity.id
_entity.type
_entity.pdbx_description
1 polymer ?
#
loop_
_entity_poly.entity_id
_entity_poly.type
_entity_poly.pdbx_seq_one_letter_code
_entity_poly.pdbx_strand_id
1 'polypeptide(L)' 'MSFNNNLTNELNLLSQFNLSNEQDGIKIHHDAASELISAAEKLHDKGLITQKDGGYLTDLGRKAAEHTQALSSILK' A
#
# COMPACT_ATOMS: atom_id res chain seq x y z
N MET A 1 -8.88 -15.01 -10.83
CA MET A 1 -9.02 -13.76 -10.05
C MET A 1 -8.85 -12.57 -10.97
N SER A 2 -9.72 -11.59 -10.87
CA SER A 2 -9.58 -10.35 -11.64
C SER A 2 -9.30 -9.18 -10.70
N PHE A 3 -8.53 -8.22 -11.18
CA PHE A 3 -8.21 -7.01 -10.41
C PHE A 3 -9.27 -5.96 -10.69
N ASN A 4 -9.95 -5.52 -9.63
CA ASN A 4 -10.88 -4.40 -9.72
C ASN A 4 -10.16 -3.10 -9.33
N ASN A 5 -10.88 -1.97 -9.44
CA ASN A 5 -10.27 -0.67 -9.15
C ASN A 5 -9.80 -0.56 -7.69
N ASN A 6 -10.55 -1.14 -6.76
CA ASN A 6 -10.16 -1.10 -5.35
C ASN A 6 -8.85 -1.84 -5.12
N LEU A 7 -8.71 -3.03 -5.68
CA LEU A 7 -7.48 -3.80 -5.54
C LEU A 7 -6.33 -3.10 -6.23
N THR A 8 -6.55 -2.53 -7.41
CA THR A 8 -5.52 -1.77 -8.12
C THR A 8 -5.03 -0.59 -7.29
N ASN A 9 -5.94 0.13 -6.64
CA ASN A 9 -5.57 1.27 -5.78
C ASN A 9 -4.74 0.82 -4.58
N GLU A 10 -5.07 -0.33 -3.98
CA GLU A 10 -4.28 -0.89 -2.89
C GLU A 10 -2.87 -1.27 -3.35
N LEU A 11 -2.76 -1.89 -4.54
CA LEU A 11 -1.47 -2.24 -5.11
C LEU A 11 -0.62 -1.00 -5.41
N ASN A 12 -1.26 0.04 -5.94
CA ASN A 12 -0.57 1.30 -6.20
C ASN A 12 -0.02 1.91 -4.91
N LEU A 13 -0.78 1.86 -3.84
CA LEU A 13 -0.31 2.41 -2.56
C LEU A 13 0.84 1.58 -2.01
N LEU A 14 0.75 0.26 -2.06
CA LEU A 14 1.84 -0.61 -1.62
C LEU A 14 3.14 -0.34 -2.41
N SER A 15 3.03 0.02 -3.67
CA SER A 15 4.21 0.28 -4.50
C SER A 15 4.93 1.58 -4.11
N GLN A 16 4.30 2.45 -3.32
CA GLN A 16 4.91 3.71 -2.89
C GLN A 16 5.80 3.58 -1.66
N PHE A 17 5.71 2.46 -0.93
CA PHE A 17 6.54 2.28 0.25
C PHE A 17 7.99 1.99 -0.14
N ASN A 18 8.92 2.55 0.64
CA ASN A 18 10.34 2.32 0.43
C ASN A 18 10.77 1.07 1.19
N LEU A 19 10.99 -0.02 0.46
CA LEU A 19 11.39 -1.28 1.06
C LEU A 19 12.84 -1.30 1.54
N SER A 20 13.64 -0.33 1.10
CA SER A 20 15.04 -0.22 1.53
C SER A 20 15.19 0.42 2.90
N ASN A 21 14.16 1.09 3.40
CA ASN A 21 14.20 1.77 4.70
C ASN A 21 12.88 1.58 5.44
N GLU A 22 12.92 0.73 6.47
CA GLU A 22 11.73 0.40 7.27
C GLU A 22 11.20 1.60 8.06
N GLN A 23 12.02 2.62 8.24
CA GLN A 23 11.62 3.82 8.98
C GLN A 23 10.93 4.86 8.10
N ASP A 24 10.93 4.67 6.79
CA ASP A 24 10.18 5.54 5.88
C ASP A 24 8.72 5.12 5.86
N GLY A 25 7.88 5.95 6.43
CA GLY A 25 6.44 5.76 6.39
C GLY A 25 5.80 6.60 5.32
N ILE A 26 4.48 6.47 5.21
CA ILE A 26 3.65 7.27 4.30
C ILE A 26 2.57 7.94 5.12
N LYS A 27 2.26 9.19 4.77
CA LYS A 27 1.13 9.91 5.36
C LYS A 27 0.14 10.26 4.26
N ILE A 28 -1.08 9.79 4.41
CA ILE A 28 -2.18 10.13 3.50
C ILE A 28 -2.95 11.28 4.15
N HIS A 29 -2.92 12.45 3.53
CA HIS A 29 -3.60 13.61 4.07
C HIS A 29 -5.12 13.49 3.87
N HIS A 30 -5.89 14.13 4.73
CA HIS A 30 -7.36 14.05 4.68
C HIS A 30 -7.94 14.64 3.40
N ASP A 31 -7.21 15.48 2.70
CA ASP A 31 -7.63 16.09 1.43
C ASP A 31 -7.10 15.34 0.20
N ALA A 32 -6.48 14.18 0.40
CA ALA A 32 -6.05 13.33 -0.71
C ALA A 32 -7.27 12.79 -1.48
N ALA A 33 -7.00 12.26 -2.68
CA ALA A 33 -8.06 11.64 -3.48
C ALA A 33 -8.76 10.54 -2.69
N SER A 34 -10.09 10.44 -2.84
CA SER A 34 -10.88 9.48 -2.07
C SER A 34 -10.45 8.04 -2.32
N GLU A 35 -9.98 7.72 -3.52
CA GLU A 35 -9.48 6.38 -3.85
C GLU A 35 -8.25 6.03 -3.00
N LEU A 36 -7.38 7.01 -2.77
CA LEU A 36 -6.17 6.80 -1.97
C LEU A 36 -6.51 6.61 -0.50
N ILE A 37 -7.41 7.44 0.01
CA ILE A 37 -7.87 7.33 1.41
C ILE A 37 -8.52 5.96 1.63
N SER A 38 -9.40 5.55 0.72
CA SER A 38 -10.08 4.26 0.81
C SER A 38 -9.09 3.10 0.75
N ALA A 39 -8.09 3.18 -0.13
CA ALA A 39 -7.07 2.13 -0.26
C ALA A 39 -6.28 1.98 1.05
N ALA A 40 -5.90 3.10 1.67
CA ALA A 40 -5.18 3.07 2.94
C ALA A 40 -6.01 2.43 4.05
N GLU A 41 -7.29 2.78 4.13
CA GLU A 41 -8.18 2.19 5.12
C GLU A 41 -8.30 0.68 4.94
N LYS A 42 -8.43 0.22 3.69
CA LYS A 42 -8.53 -1.20 3.39
C LYS A 42 -7.24 -1.95 3.72
N LEU A 43 -6.09 -1.37 3.40
CA LEU A 43 -4.81 -1.97 3.77
C LEU A 43 -4.67 -2.09 5.28
N HIS A 44 -5.10 -1.07 6.00
CA HIS A 44 -5.06 -1.09 7.47
C HIS A 44 -5.99 -2.18 8.01
N ASP A 45 -7.21 -2.29 7.48
CA ASP A 45 -8.17 -3.29 7.92
C ASP A 45 -7.66 -4.72 7.69
N LYS A 46 -6.85 -4.91 6.64
CA LYS A 46 -6.25 -6.21 6.32
C LYS A 46 -4.98 -6.49 7.12
N GLY A 47 -4.52 -5.53 7.90
CA GLY A 47 -3.32 -5.70 8.72
C GLY A 47 -2.02 -5.50 7.97
N LEU A 48 -2.04 -4.75 6.86
CA LEU A 48 -0.86 -4.54 6.02
C LEU A 48 -0.10 -3.27 6.37
N ILE A 49 -0.77 -2.27 6.95
CA ILE A 49 -0.14 -1.03 7.39
C ILE A 49 -0.57 -0.72 8.82
N THR A 50 0.20 0.13 9.49
CA THR A 50 0.02 0.35 10.94
C THR A 50 -1.05 1.37 11.28
N GLN A 51 -1.43 2.25 10.35
CA GLN A 51 -2.40 3.31 10.59
C GLN A 51 -3.33 3.46 9.41
N LYS A 52 -4.56 3.94 9.67
CA LYS A 52 -5.56 4.14 8.61
C LYS A 52 -5.13 5.14 7.56
N ASP A 53 -4.26 6.07 7.93
CA ASP A 53 -3.77 7.11 7.03
C ASP A 53 -2.33 6.85 6.57
N GLY A 54 -1.89 5.60 6.64
CA GLY A 54 -0.58 5.19 6.17
C GLY A 54 0.29 4.58 7.26
N GLY A 55 1.22 5.35 7.81
CA GLY A 55 2.18 4.85 8.78
C GLY A 55 3.22 3.97 8.11
N TYR A 56 3.42 2.79 8.65
CA TYR A 56 4.48 1.86 8.22
C TYR A 56 3.89 0.53 7.79
N LEU A 57 4.65 -0.23 7.02
CA LEU A 57 4.26 -1.59 6.66
C LEU A 57 4.40 -2.49 7.90
N THR A 58 3.41 -3.37 8.09
CA THR A 58 3.55 -4.51 9.01
C THR A 58 4.40 -5.57 8.33
N ASP A 59 4.72 -6.66 9.05
CA ASP A 59 5.46 -7.78 8.44
C ASP A 59 4.69 -8.35 7.24
N LEU A 60 3.37 -8.51 7.37
CA LEU A 60 2.53 -8.97 6.26
C LEU A 60 2.52 -7.94 5.14
N GLY A 61 2.42 -6.65 5.48
CA GLY A 61 2.45 -5.58 4.50
C GLY A 61 3.75 -5.53 3.72
N ARG A 62 4.88 -5.77 4.39
CA ARG A 62 6.18 -5.83 3.73
C ARG A 62 6.21 -6.94 2.69
N LYS A 63 5.72 -8.13 3.02
CA LYS A 63 5.64 -9.24 2.06
C LYS A 63 4.78 -8.87 0.87
N ALA A 64 3.63 -8.26 1.11
CA ALA A 64 2.73 -7.84 0.04
C ALA A 64 3.39 -6.79 -0.85
N ALA A 65 4.07 -5.81 -0.25
CA ALA A 65 4.75 -4.75 -1.00
C ALA A 65 5.91 -5.31 -1.82
N GLU A 66 6.66 -6.27 -1.27
CA GLU A 66 7.74 -6.94 -1.99
C GLU A 66 7.21 -7.63 -3.25
N HIS A 67 6.13 -8.38 -3.11
CA HIS A 67 5.50 -9.04 -4.27
C HIS A 67 4.98 -8.03 -5.28
N THR A 68 4.33 -6.97 -4.81
CA THR A 68 3.77 -5.93 -5.67
C THR A 68 4.87 -5.24 -6.47
N GLN A 69 5.95 -4.85 -5.82
CA GLN A 69 7.02 -4.13 -6.48
C GLN A 69 7.83 -5.03 -7.41
N ALA A 70 8.03 -6.29 -7.03
CA ALA A 70 8.68 -7.26 -7.90
C ALA A 70 7.86 -7.49 -9.17
N LEU A 71 6.56 -7.69 -9.03
CA LEU A 71 5.67 -7.89 -10.18
C LEU A 71 5.66 -6.67 -11.08
N SER A 72 5.56 -5.48 -10.49
CA SER A 72 5.59 -4.23 -11.25
C SER A 72 6.86 -4.09 -12.06
N SER A 73 8.02 -4.44 -11.48
CA SER A 73 9.29 -4.40 -12.21
C SER A 73 9.33 -5.37 -13.38
N ILE A 74 8.75 -6.55 -13.21
CA ILE A 74 8.70 -7.56 -14.27
C ILE A 74 7.81 -7.10 -15.42
N LEU A 75 6.71 -6.43 -15.11
CA LEU A 75 5.71 -6.03 -16.10
C LEU A 75 6.04 -4.72 -16.83
N LYS A 76 7.00 -3.96 -16.33
CA LYS A 76 7.41 -2.69 -16.98
C LYS A 76 8.21 -2.91 -18.25
#